data_43cf4ab57c548174d172da4feff13db2
#
_entry.id   43cf4ab57c548174d172da4feff13db2
#
_cell.length_a   1.000
_cell.length_b   1.000
_cell.length_c   1.000
_cell.angle_alpha   90.00
_cell.angle_beta   90.00
_cell.angle_gamma   90.00
#
_symmetry.space_group_name_H-M   'P 1'
#
loop_
_entity.id
_entity.type
_entity.pdbx_description
1 polymer ?
#
loop_
_entity_poly.entity_id
_entity_poly.type
_entity_poly.pdbx_seq_one_letter_code
_entity_poly.pdbx_strand_id
1 'polypeptide(L)'
;TVKYKFSKLDQLNNMDYNPIFLNDGIIFFDKKGSIIRYNKKNKILWKVNHYTKAEKKLNPKLNFVTDGKNLLIADSISKYYSINLKTGELNWKKNNKYPFNSEIKKNRDKIFVIDYKNTLRCFKINNGSECWNLQTEDSFTLSGIKYSLIINNDMVVFSNSIGDITAVD
;
A
#
# COMPACT_ATOMS: atom_id res chain seq x y z
N THR A 1 -6.29 -16.47 22.82
CA THR A 1 -5.87 -16.44 21.40
C THR A 1 -7.02 -15.91 20.56
N VAL A 2 -6.83 -14.83 19.82
CA VAL A 2 -7.84 -14.29 18.91
C VAL A 2 -7.61 -14.91 17.53
N LYS A 3 -8.66 -15.56 16.99
CA LYS A 3 -8.64 -16.11 15.62
C LYS A 3 -9.48 -15.23 14.72
N TYR A 4 -8.87 -14.68 13.68
CA TYR A 4 -9.58 -13.94 12.62
C TYR A 4 -9.94 -14.94 11.52
N LYS A 5 -11.23 -15.03 11.16
CA LYS A 5 -11.69 -15.83 10.01
C LYS A 5 -11.63 -14.98 8.74
N PHE A 6 -10.72 -15.35 7.86
CA PHE A 6 -10.71 -14.89 6.48
C PHE A 6 -11.77 -15.69 5.68
N SER A 7 -12.18 -15.20 4.52
CA SER A 7 -13.17 -15.94 3.71
C SER A 7 -12.61 -17.30 3.26
N LYS A 8 -13.49 -18.27 2.99
CA LYS A 8 -13.11 -19.62 2.55
C LYS A 8 -12.24 -19.67 1.28
N LEU A 9 -12.20 -18.57 0.50
CA LEU A 9 -11.45 -18.46 -0.75
C LEU A 9 -10.04 -17.85 -0.55
N ASP A 10 -9.76 -17.35 0.64
CA ASP A 10 -8.46 -16.80 0.99
C ASP A 10 -7.59 -17.92 1.57
N GLN A 11 -7.25 -18.89 0.72
CA GLN A 11 -6.17 -19.81 1.07
C GLN A 11 -4.88 -19.01 1.15
N LEU A 12 -4.30 -19.02 2.35
CA LEU A 12 -3.07 -18.28 2.72
C LEU A 12 -1.79 -18.79 2.01
N ASN A 13 -1.93 -19.59 0.96
CA ASN A 13 -0.82 -20.09 0.19
C ASN A 13 -0.26 -18.96 -0.70
N ASN A 14 0.90 -18.46 -0.37
CA ASN A 14 1.66 -17.40 -1.05
C ASN A 14 1.12 -15.96 -0.82
N MET A 15 0.87 -15.59 0.42
CA MET A 15 0.36 -14.26 0.71
C MET A 15 1.46 -13.32 1.23
N ASP A 16 1.93 -12.42 0.37
CA ASP A 16 2.62 -11.18 0.74
C ASP A 16 1.62 -10.15 1.31
N TYR A 17 0.69 -10.60 2.15
CA TYR A 17 -0.28 -9.70 2.76
C TYR A 17 0.25 -9.25 4.12
N ASN A 18 0.64 -7.99 4.21
CA ASN A 18 1.06 -7.39 5.46
C ASN A 18 -0.14 -6.75 6.17
N PRO A 19 -0.77 -7.42 7.15
CA PRO A 19 -1.85 -6.83 7.91
C PRO A 19 -1.31 -5.68 8.78
N ILE A 20 -2.14 -4.66 9.00
CA ILE A 20 -1.85 -3.63 10.00
C ILE A 20 -2.52 -4.01 11.31
N PHE A 21 -1.72 -4.14 12.35
CA PHE A 21 -2.21 -4.28 13.72
C PHE A 21 -2.46 -2.89 14.31
N LEU A 22 -3.67 -2.70 14.82
CA LEU A 22 -4.09 -1.50 15.53
C LEU A 22 -4.28 -1.82 17.02
N ASN A 23 -4.26 -0.78 17.86
CA ASN A 23 -4.55 -0.95 19.29
C ASN A 23 -5.92 -1.59 19.55
N ASP A 24 -6.89 -1.42 18.67
CA ASP A 24 -8.27 -1.88 18.79
C ASP A 24 -8.65 -3.02 17.82
N GLY A 25 -7.73 -3.51 17.00
CA GLY A 25 -8.02 -4.58 16.04
C GLY A 25 -6.98 -4.77 14.96
N ILE A 26 -7.43 -5.21 13.77
CA ILE A 26 -6.59 -5.54 12.63
C ILE A 26 -7.25 -5.08 11.32
N ILE A 27 -6.43 -4.68 10.36
CA ILE A 27 -6.83 -4.41 8.97
C ILE A 27 -6.07 -5.33 8.04
N PHE A 28 -6.75 -5.91 7.07
CA PHE A 28 -6.14 -6.65 5.97
C PHE A 28 -6.99 -6.53 4.70
N PHE A 29 -6.57 -7.15 3.60
CA PHE A 29 -7.30 -7.16 2.34
C PHE A 29 -7.45 -8.56 1.76
N ASP A 30 -8.51 -8.78 0.97
CA ASP A 30 -8.73 -10.02 0.23
C ASP A 30 -8.16 -9.96 -1.20
N LYS A 31 -8.13 -11.11 -1.90
CA LYS A 31 -7.62 -11.21 -3.29
C LYS A 31 -8.25 -10.23 -4.28
N LYS A 32 -9.47 -9.75 -4.00
CA LYS A 32 -10.17 -8.80 -4.86
C LYS A 32 -9.98 -7.35 -4.44
N GLY A 33 -9.06 -7.11 -3.49
CA GLY A 33 -8.73 -5.79 -2.97
C GLY A 33 -9.79 -5.21 -2.02
N SER A 34 -10.68 -6.04 -1.44
CA SER A 34 -11.54 -5.56 -0.36
C SER A 34 -10.71 -5.39 0.89
N ILE A 35 -10.80 -4.22 1.51
CA ILE A 35 -10.15 -3.91 2.78
C ILE A 35 -11.15 -4.18 3.89
N ILE A 36 -10.71 -4.89 4.93
CA ILE A 36 -11.56 -5.35 6.02
C ILE A 36 -10.92 -4.94 7.34
N ARG A 37 -11.68 -4.27 8.18
CA ARG A 37 -11.29 -3.93 9.54
C ARG A 37 -12.07 -4.75 10.55
N TYR A 38 -11.33 -5.41 11.46
CA TYR A 38 -11.88 -6.12 12.61
C TYR A 38 -11.50 -5.42 13.90
N ASN A 39 -12.37 -5.53 14.91
CA ASN A 39 -12.03 -5.17 16.28
C ASN A 39 -11.41 -6.36 17.04
N LYS A 40 -10.94 -6.13 18.27
CA LYS A 40 -10.38 -7.18 19.16
C LYS A 40 -11.35 -8.33 19.47
N LYS A 41 -12.66 -8.11 19.33
CA LYS A 41 -13.70 -9.13 19.55
C LYS A 41 -14.02 -9.92 18.28
N ASN A 42 -13.19 -9.81 17.24
CA ASN A 42 -13.34 -10.46 15.94
C ASN A 42 -14.65 -10.10 15.21
N LYS A 43 -15.18 -8.89 15.43
CA LYS A 43 -16.30 -8.34 14.68
C LYS A 43 -15.78 -7.44 13.57
N ILE A 44 -16.36 -7.58 12.37
CA ILE A 44 -16.12 -6.65 11.26
C ILE A 44 -16.69 -5.29 11.64
N LEU A 45 -15.84 -4.27 11.66
CA LEU A 45 -16.25 -2.88 11.83
C LEU A 45 -16.70 -2.29 10.50
N TRP A 46 -15.94 -2.55 9.44
CA TRP A 46 -16.31 -2.21 8.07
C TRP A 46 -15.57 -3.11 7.07
N LYS A 47 -16.16 -3.22 5.87
CA LYS A 47 -15.56 -3.85 4.70
C LYS A 47 -15.87 -2.97 3.49
N VAL A 48 -14.82 -2.53 2.80
CA VAL A 48 -14.93 -1.65 1.63
C VAL A 48 -14.12 -2.19 0.45
N ASN A 49 -14.53 -1.84 -0.76
CA ASN A 49 -13.80 -2.16 -1.96
C ASN A 49 -13.92 -1.01 -2.97
N HIS A 50 -12.79 -0.42 -3.32
CA HIS A 50 -12.73 0.75 -4.20
C HIS A 50 -12.32 0.42 -5.65
N TYR A 51 -12.45 -0.87 -6.04
CA TYR A 51 -12.12 -1.37 -7.36
C TYR A 51 -13.39 -1.68 -8.19
N THR A 52 -13.30 -1.42 -9.49
CA THR A 52 -14.31 -1.85 -10.47
C THR A 52 -14.31 -3.38 -10.64
N LYS A 53 -15.31 -3.92 -11.33
CA LYS A 53 -15.36 -5.35 -11.63
C LYS A 53 -14.16 -5.84 -12.45
N ALA A 54 -13.66 -5.03 -13.38
CA ALA A 54 -12.48 -5.35 -14.19
C ALA A 54 -11.21 -5.38 -13.34
N GLU A 55 -11.00 -4.38 -12.48
CA GLU A 55 -9.84 -4.27 -11.62
C GLU A 55 -9.75 -5.40 -10.58
N LYS A 56 -10.88 -5.84 -10.05
CA LYS A 56 -10.94 -7.01 -9.14
C LYS A 56 -10.44 -8.31 -9.77
N LYS A 57 -10.53 -8.45 -11.10
CA LYS A 57 -10.00 -9.61 -11.82
C LYS A 57 -8.47 -9.60 -11.91
N LEU A 58 -7.84 -8.45 -11.73
CA LEU A 58 -6.39 -8.30 -11.71
C LEU A 58 -5.76 -8.72 -10.38
N ASN A 59 -6.59 -9.06 -9.38
CA ASN A 59 -6.13 -9.44 -8.03
C ASN A 59 -5.14 -8.42 -7.43
N PRO A 60 -5.54 -7.16 -7.20
CA PRO A 60 -4.65 -6.11 -6.75
C PRO A 60 -4.01 -6.47 -5.40
N LYS A 61 -2.68 -6.38 -5.35
CA LYS A 61 -1.92 -6.50 -4.09
C LYS A 61 -1.78 -5.11 -3.48
N LEU A 62 -2.18 -4.96 -2.22
CA LEU A 62 -2.23 -3.69 -1.54
C LEU A 62 -1.09 -3.57 -0.51
N ASN A 63 -0.44 -2.43 -0.50
CA ASN A 63 0.47 -2.04 0.55
C ASN A 63 -0.18 -0.92 1.37
N PHE A 64 -0.09 -1.00 2.69
CA PHE A 64 -0.75 -0.11 3.63
C PHE A 64 0.23 0.64 4.52
N VAL A 65 -0.12 1.89 4.85
CA VAL A 65 0.42 2.62 5.99
C VAL A 65 -0.69 3.46 6.61
N THR A 66 -0.61 3.75 7.90
CA THR A 66 -1.59 4.60 8.57
C THR A 66 -0.92 5.79 9.27
N ASP A 67 -1.62 6.93 9.30
CA ASP A 67 -1.26 8.10 10.10
C ASP A 67 -2.07 8.18 11.42
N GLY A 68 -2.86 7.14 11.74
CA GLY A 68 -3.74 7.07 12.89
C GLY A 68 -5.16 7.57 12.63
N LYS A 69 -5.38 8.37 11.57
CA LYS A 69 -6.70 8.87 11.12
C LYS A 69 -7.10 8.27 9.78
N ASN A 70 -6.13 8.11 8.91
CA ASN A 70 -6.30 7.62 7.55
C ASN A 70 -5.53 6.32 7.35
N LEU A 71 -6.02 5.48 6.46
CA LEU A 71 -5.30 4.39 5.86
C LEU A 71 -4.91 4.81 4.44
N LEU A 72 -3.61 4.79 4.15
CA LEU A 72 -3.02 5.13 2.86
C LEU A 72 -2.68 3.82 2.16
N ILE A 73 -3.06 3.70 0.91
CA ILE A 73 -2.93 2.48 0.11
C ILE A 73 -2.21 2.80 -1.19
N ALA A 74 -1.26 1.94 -1.57
CA ALA A 74 -0.67 1.89 -2.91
C ALA A 74 -0.68 0.45 -3.40
N ASP A 75 -1.04 0.20 -4.65
CA ASP A 75 -1.29 -1.14 -5.14
C ASP A 75 -0.51 -1.53 -6.40
N SER A 76 -0.56 -2.84 -6.71
CA SER A 76 0.11 -3.44 -7.87
C SER A 76 -0.59 -3.18 -9.22
N ILE A 77 -1.66 -2.38 -9.27
CA ILE A 77 -2.37 -2.00 -10.49
C ILE A 77 -2.41 -0.48 -10.71
N SER A 78 -1.42 0.23 -10.17
CA SER A 78 -1.20 1.67 -10.32
C SER A 78 -2.15 2.58 -9.53
N LYS A 79 -2.93 2.08 -8.59
CA LYS A 79 -3.79 2.94 -7.78
C LYS A 79 -3.15 3.28 -6.45
N TYR A 80 -3.43 4.50 -6.00
CA TYR A 80 -3.15 4.91 -4.64
C TYR A 80 -4.31 5.78 -4.13
N TYR A 81 -4.63 5.61 -2.87
CA TYR A 81 -5.80 6.25 -2.30
C TYR A 81 -5.72 6.30 -0.77
N SER A 82 -6.55 7.14 -0.20
CA SER A 82 -6.72 7.30 1.24
C SER A 82 -8.16 7.01 1.62
N ILE A 83 -8.34 6.26 2.70
CA ILE A 83 -9.64 6.06 3.32
C ILE A 83 -9.59 6.48 4.78
N ASN A 84 -10.73 6.88 5.31
CA ASN A 84 -10.89 7.14 6.73
C ASN A 84 -10.71 5.85 7.52
N LEU A 85 -9.77 5.82 8.47
CA LEU A 85 -9.45 4.63 9.23
C LEU A 85 -10.64 4.13 10.07
N LYS A 86 -11.49 5.04 10.56
CA LYS A 86 -12.61 4.71 11.43
C LYS A 86 -13.82 4.19 10.67
N THR A 87 -14.15 4.79 9.51
CA THR A 87 -15.38 4.52 8.75
C THR A 87 -15.17 3.69 7.50
N GLY A 88 -13.96 3.64 6.93
CA GLY A 88 -13.66 3.01 5.65
C GLY A 88 -14.06 3.87 4.44
N GLU A 89 -14.57 5.09 4.65
CA GLU A 89 -14.96 6.00 3.57
C GLU A 89 -13.75 6.52 2.81
N LEU A 90 -13.93 6.68 1.50
CA LEU A 90 -12.88 7.17 0.61
C LEU A 90 -12.67 8.68 0.82
N ASN A 91 -11.44 9.07 1.15
CA ASN A 91 -11.05 10.48 1.21
C ASN A 91 -10.68 11.00 -0.20
N TRP A 92 -9.78 10.31 -0.86
CA TRP A 92 -9.35 10.58 -2.23
C TRP A 92 -8.79 9.32 -2.89
N LYS A 93 -8.81 9.28 -4.24
CA LYS A 93 -8.26 8.19 -5.05
C LYS A 93 -7.62 8.75 -6.32
N LYS A 94 -6.45 8.23 -6.66
CA LYS A 94 -5.67 8.60 -7.85
C LYS A 94 -5.04 7.38 -8.51
N ASN A 95 -4.57 7.57 -9.73
CA ASN A 95 -3.82 6.59 -10.48
C ASN A 95 -2.40 7.11 -10.72
N ASN A 96 -1.42 6.23 -10.57
CA ASN A 96 -0.06 6.42 -11.06
C ASN A 96 0.04 5.93 -12.52
N LYS A 97 1.09 6.31 -13.21
CA LYS A 97 1.36 5.82 -14.57
C LYS A 97 1.74 4.33 -14.57
N TYR A 98 2.47 3.90 -13.54
CA TYR A 98 2.98 2.54 -13.41
C TYR A 98 2.54 1.91 -12.09
N PRO A 99 2.41 0.56 -12.04
CA PRO A 99 2.14 -0.15 -10.79
C PRO A 99 3.22 0.10 -9.73
N PHE A 100 2.84 0.03 -8.47
CA PHE A 100 3.79 0.13 -7.37
C PHE A 100 4.40 -1.23 -7.02
N ASN A 101 5.69 -1.24 -6.69
CA ASN A 101 6.46 -2.46 -6.39
C ASN A 101 7.23 -2.41 -5.07
N SER A 102 6.92 -1.49 -4.19
CA SER A 102 7.49 -1.41 -2.84
C SER A 102 6.42 -1.40 -1.78
N GLU A 103 6.85 -1.51 -0.52
CA GLU A 103 6.01 -1.06 0.58
C GLU A 103 5.76 0.45 0.47
N ILE A 104 4.65 0.89 1.03
CA ILE A 104 4.37 2.31 1.23
C ILE A 104 4.89 2.72 2.61
N LYS A 105 5.63 3.82 2.69
CA LYS A 105 6.15 4.37 3.94
C LYS A 105 5.62 5.78 4.15
N LYS A 106 5.51 6.17 5.41
CA LYS A 106 5.04 7.50 5.81
C LYS A 106 6.14 8.24 6.56
N ASN A 107 6.32 9.52 6.24
CA ASN A 107 7.07 10.46 7.05
C ASN A 107 6.32 11.80 7.10
N ARG A 108 6.05 12.30 8.30
CA ARG A 108 5.27 13.54 8.52
C ARG A 108 3.92 13.52 7.76
N ASP A 109 3.70 14.45 6.87
CA ASP A 109 2.51 14.64 6.03
C ASP A 109 2.63 14.00 4.64
N LYS A 110 3.68 13.19 4.40
CA LYS A 110 4.02 12.59 3.11
C LYS A 110 4.01 11.07 3.18
N ILE A 111 3.76 10.45 2.04
CA ILE A 111 3.96 9.03 1.79
C ILE A 111 4.96 8.84 0.65
N PHE A 112 5.71 7.75 0.75
CA PHE A 112 6.75 7.36 -0.20
C PHE A 112 6.49 5.94 -0.69
N VAL A 113 6.67 5.73 -1.98
CA VAL A 113 6.48 4.43 -2.62
C VAL A 113 7.28 4.39 -3.93
N ILE A 114 7.70 3.21 -4.36
CA ILE A 114 8.47 3.04 -5.61
C ILE A 114 7.60 2.29 -6.61
N ASP A 115 7.58 2.76 -7.85
CA ASP A 115 6.89 2.09 -8.93
C ASP A 115 7.84 1.18 -9.75
N TYR A 116 7.25 0.37 -10.66
CA TYR A 116 8.00 -0.58 -11.51
C TYR A 116 8.99 0.06 -12.48
N LYS A 117 8.97 1.39 -12.63
CA LYS A 117 9.94 2.16 -13.42
C LYS A 117 11.08 2.71 -12.56
N ASN A 118 11.33 2.11 -11.40
CA ASN A 118 12.35 2.54 -10.45
C ASN A 118 12.22 4.00 -10.03
N THR A 119 10.99 4.51 -10.02
CA THR A 119 10.72 5.88 -9.61
C THR A 119 10.24 5.90 -8.18
N LEU A 120 11.03 6.50 -7.29
CA LEU A 120 10.59 6.88 -5.96
C LEU A 120 9.63 8.06 -6.09
N ARG A 121 8.44 7.92 -5.52
CA ARG A 121 7.41 8.94 -5.53
C ARG A 121 7.05 9.40 -4.15
N CYS A 122 6.91 10.70 -4.01
CA CYS A 122 6.43 11.36 -2.81
C CYS A 122 5.04 11.94 -3.07
N PHE A 123 4.06 11.59 -2.21
CA PHE A 123 2.71 12.15 -2.28
C PHE A 123 2.28 12.76 -0.95
N LYS A 124 1.49 13.83 -1.00
CA LYS A 124 0.87 14.44 0.18
C LYS A 124 -0.27 13.55 0.71
N ILE A 125 -0.33 13.33 2.03
CA ILE A 125 -1.35 12.50 2.66
C ILE A 125 -2.76 13.08 2.50
N ASN A 126 -2.90 14.40 2.55
CA ASN A 126 -4.20 15.06 2.59
C ASN A 126 -5.00 14.94 1.29
N ASN A 127 -4.34 14.92 0.12
CA ASN A 127 -5.01 14.93 -1.17
C ASN A 127 -4.36 14.06 -2.25
N GLY A 128 -3.26 13.36 -1.93
CA GLY A 128 -2.53 12.51 -2.87
C GLY A 128 -1.85 13.27 -4.01
N SER A 129 -1.63 14.58 -3.90
CA SER A 129 -0.84 15.30 -4.91
C SER A 129 0.63 14.90 -4.81
N GLU A 130 1.28 14.72 -5.95
CA GLU A 130 2.71 14.44 -6.00
C GLU A 130 3.50 15.65 -5.48
N CYS A 131 4.45 15.40 -4.57
CA CYS A 131 5.37 16.41 -4.05
C CYS A 131 6.55 16.55 -5.01
N TRP A 132 7.17 15.41 -5.29
CA TRP A 132 8.30 15.23 -6.18
C TRP A 132 8.43 13.74 -6.53
N ASN A 133 9.28 13.43 -7.49
CA ASN A 133 9.69 12.07 -7.80
C ASN A 133 11.18 12.04 -8.17
N LEU A 134 11.79 10.88 -8.00
CA LEU A 134 13.16 10.59 -8.41
C LEU A 134 13.18 9.28 -9.16
N GLN A 135 13.48 9.33 -10.44
CA GLN A 135 13.68 8.15 -11.26
C GLN A 135 15.17 7.78 -11.24
N THR A 136 15.46 6.52 -10.89
CA THR A 136 16.78 5.92 -11.07
C THR A 136 16.85 5.18 -12.41
N GLU A 137 17.97 4.54 -12.72
CA GLU A 137 18.12 3.78 -13.95
C GLU A 137 17.01 2.72 -14.11
N ASP A 138 16.47 2.64 -15.31
CA ASP A 138 15.39 1.73 -15.66
C ASP A 138 15.96 0.39 -16.17
N SER A 139 15.38 -0.70 -15.72
CA SER A 139 15.69 -2.01 -16.30
C SER A 139 14.59 -2.40 -17.30
N PHE A 140 14.98 -3.04 -18.39
CA PHE A 140 14.04 -3.58 -19.38
C PHE A 140 13.23 -4.77 -18.85
N THR A 141 13.67 -5.38 -17.76
CA THR A 141 13.01 -6.53 -17.13
C THR A 141 12.20 -6.10 -15.92
N LEU A 142 10.92 -6.45 -15.90
CA LEU A 142 10.10 -6.31 -14.71
C LEU A 142 10.64 -7.28 -13.64
N SER A 143 11.20 -6.73 -12.57
CA SER A 143 11.64 -7.54 -11.45
C SER A 143 10.44 -8.11 -10.71
N GLY A 144 10.43 -9.44 -10.51
CA GLY A 144 9.50 -10.09 -9.58
C GLY A 144 9.82 -9.80 -8.10
N ILE A 145 10.96 -9.15 -7.83
CA ILE A 145 11.43 -8.82 -6.49
C ILE A 145 10.79 -7.50 -6.05
N LYS A 146 10.28 -7.47 -4.84
CA LYS A 146 9.75 -6.25 -4.21
C LYS A 146 10.92 -5.33 -3.82
N TYR A 147 10.82 -4.05 -4.18
CA TYR A 147 11.86 -3.07 -3.82
C TYR A 147 11.77 -2.72 -2.34
N SER A 148 12.94 -2.56 -1.72
CA SER A 148 13.03 -2.13 -0.34
C SER A 148 12.95 -0.62 -0.23
N LEU A 149 12.27 -0.14 0.80
CA LEU A 149 12.09 1.28 1.09
C LEU A 149 12.15 1.49 2.60
N ILE A 150 13.12 2.29 3.04
CA ILE A 150 13.34 2.62 4.44
C ILE A 150 13.38 4.13 4.58
N ILE A 151 12.84 4.63 5.69
CA ILE A 151 12.93 6.05 6.06
C ILE A 151 13.60 6.13 7.42
N ASN A 152 14.64 6.94 7.50
CA ASN A 152 15.33 7.25 8.73
C ASN A 152 15.47 8.77 8.86
N ASN A 153 14.74 9.37 9.80
CA ASN A 153 14.58 10.82 9.93
C ASN A 153 14.07 11.47 8.63
N ASP A 154 14.84 12.29 7.98
CA ASP A 154 14.50 12.95 6.72
C ASP A 154 15.06 12.21 5.49
N MET A 155 15.91 11.19 5.70
CA MET A 155 16.53 10.41 4.63
C MET A 155 15.61 9.26 4.20
N VAL A 156 15.39 9.12 2.91
CA VAL A 156 14.72 8.00 2.26
C VAL A 156 15.75 7.14 1.54
N VAL A 157 15.87 5.86 1.91
CA VAL A 157 16.78 4.91 1.28
C VAL A 157 15.97 3.83 0.59
N PHE A 158 16.29 3.53 -0.67
CA PHE A 158 15.56 2.53 -1.43
C PHE A 158 16.45 1.74 -2.40
N SER A 159 16.01 0.53 -2.72
CA SER A 159 16.61 -0.30 -3.76
C SER A 159 15.78 -0.25 -5.04
N ASN A 160 16.43 -0.49 -6.19
CA ASN A 160 15.79 -0.58 -7.49
C ASN A 160 15.90 -1.99 -8.11
N SER A 161 15.41 -2.16 -9.35
CA SER A 161 15.37 -3.45 -10.06
C SER A 161 16.75 -3.96 -10.52
N ILE A 162 17.77 -3.10 -10.59
CA ILE A 162 19.12 -3.47 -11.02
C ILE A 162 20.09 -3.67 -9.85
N GLY A 163 19.60 -3.52 -8.61
CA GLY A 163 20.36 -3.76 -7.39
C GLY A 163 21.03 -2.54 -6.78
N ASP A 164 20.80 -1.34 -7.34
CA ASP A 164 21.32 -0.10 -6.74
C ASP A 164 20.58 0.24 -5.45
N ILE A 165 21.31 0.88 -4.54
CA ILE A 165 20.76 1.48 -3.32
C ILE A 165 20.99 3.00 -3.40
N THR A 166 19.89 3.73 -3.37
CA THR A 166 19.88 5.19 -3.45
C THR A 166 19.39 5.80 -2.14
N ALA A 167 20.05 6.85 -1.67
CA ALA A 167 19.63 7.64 -0.52
C ALA A 167 19.28 9.06 -0.97
N VAL A 168 18.21 9.63 -0.42
CA VAL A 168 17.68 10.97 -0.74
C VAL A 168 17.26 11.65 0.55
N ASP A 169 17.62 12.93 0.71
CA ASP A 169 17.21 13.81 1.80
C ASP A 169 15.90 14.55 1.45
#